data_0c88fb1276030ecf7c844cffa251d8d7
#
_entry.id   0c88fb1276030ecf7c844cffa251d8d7
#
_cell.length_a   1.000
_cell.length_b   1.000
_cell.length_c   1.000
_cell.angle_alpha   90.00
_cell.angle_beta   90.00
_cell.angle_gamma   90.00
#
_symmetry.space_group_name_H-M   'P 1'
#
loop_
_entity.id
_entity.type
_entity.pdbx_description
1 polymer ?
#
loop_
_entity_poly.entity_id
_entity_poly.type
_entity_poly.pdbx_seq_one_letter_code
_entity_poly.pdbx_strand_id
1 'polypeptide(L)'
;LEVDRKLGRRTEPLPVYLPAEPHAESSLLSSHAMMDAHFMTDGMRIQLFGMDVAFAEMPHPVPSFAMLFESGGRKLVYSGDTRDNGRIIDFASGADLMVMEAALLEKDKSPTAAHVSAKDAGRIAKEAGVRRLLVTHLLPEYNPEDVMGEVRESYPSAEMIEEGQSYEV
;
A
#
# COMPACT_ATOMS: atom_id res chain seq x y z
N LEU A 1 16.28 6.22 15.96
CA LEU A 1 17.52 5.98 15.20
C LEU A 1 18.73 6.67 15.82
N GLU A 2 18.76 8.02 15.99
CA GLU A 2 19.90 8.71 16.59
C GLU A 2 20.16 8.31 18.05
N VAL A 3 19.09 8.13 18.85
CA VAL A 3 19.21 7.63 20.21
C VAL A 3 19.80 6.24 20.24
N ASP A 4 19.36 5.34 19.36
CA ASP A 4 19.92 3.98 19.28
C ASP A 4 21.37 3.97 18.86
N ARG A 5 21.79 4.87 17.95
CA ARG A 5 23.18 5.07 17.61
C ARG A 5 24.02 5.54 18.80
N LYS A 6 23.54 6.58 19.53
CA LYS A 6 24.22 7.10 20.72
C LYS A 6 24.35 6.06 21.84
N LEU A 7 23.39 5.15 21.94
CA LEU A 7 23.37 4.05 22.90
C LEU A 7 24.11 2.79 22.39
N GLY A 8 24.70 2.82 21.20
CA GLY A 8 25.37 1.66 20.59
C GLY A 8 24.46 0.49 20.22
N ARG A 9 23.15 0.72 20.20
CA ARG A 9 22.16 -0.32 19.85
C ARG A 9 22.03 -0.54 18.36
N ARG A 10 22.35 0.47 17.54
CA ARG A 10 22.38 0.41 16.07
C ARG A 10 23.61 1.17 15.56
N THR A 11 24.43 0.50 14.79
CA THR A 11 25.62 1.07 14.14
C THR A 11 25.42 1.33 12.65
N GLU A 12 24.61 0.49 12.00
CA GLU A 12 24.35 0.57 10.57
C GLU A 12 23.12 1.44 10.26
N PRO A 13 23.13 2.22 9.17
CA PRO A 13 21.96 2.93 8.69
C PRO A 13 20.78 1.99 8.41
N LEU A 14 19.58 2.52 8.57
CA LEU A 14 18.37 1.80 8.21
C LEU A 14 18.12 1.94 6.70
N PRO A 15 17.99 0.86 5.92
CA PRO A 15 17.58 0.96 4.53
C PRO A 15 16.15 1.51 4.47
N VAL A 16 15.96 2.55 3.68
CA VAL A 16 14.68 3.23 3.47
C VAL A 16 14.40 3.32 1.99
N TYR A 17 13.29 2.73 1.56
CA TYR A 17 12.83 2.78 0.18
C TYR A 17 11.74 3.85 0.08
N LEU A 18 11.92 4.83 -0.80
CA LEU A 18 11.05 6.00 -0.91
C LEU A 18 10.97 6.50 -2.36
N PRO A 19 9.88 7.19 -2.75
CA PRO A 19 9.83 7.90 -4.02
C PRO A 19 10.90 8.98 -4.09
N ALA A 20 11.41 9.26 -5.30
CA ALA A 20 12.35 10.36 -5.52
C ALA A 20 11.70 11.74 -5.39
N GLU A 21 10.42 11.82 -5.68
CA GLU A 21 9.59 13.03 -5.61
C GLU A 21 8.46 12.86 -4.57
N PRO A 22 7.97 13.93 -3.94
CA PRO A 22 8.46 15.30 -4.04
C PRO A 22 9.88 15.47 -3.45
N HIS A 23 10.73 16.21 -4.15
CA HIS A 23 12.17 16.29 -3.82
C HIS A 23 12.46 16.84 -2.41
N ALA A 24 11.65 17.75 -1.92
CA ALA A 24 11.83 18.33 -0.59
C ALA A 24 11.72 17.27 0.51
N GLU A 25 10.71 16.42 0.44
CA GLU A 25 10.43 15.35 1.40
C GLU A 25 11.45 14.22 1.29
N SER A 26 11.77 13.78 0.06
CA SER A 26 12.77 12.74 -0.16
C SER A 26 14.16 13.15 0.30
N SER A 27 14.53 14.43 0.12
CA SER A 27 15.81 14.99 0.57
C SER A 27 15.96 14.96 2.09
N LEU A 28 14.89 15.21 2.84
CA LEU A 28 14.91 15.14 4.31
C LEU A 28 15.33 13.75 4.81
N LEU A 29 14.79 12.69 4.20
CA LEU A 29 15.09 11.31 4.56
C LEU A 29 16.46 10.88 4.03
N SER A 30 16.78 11.19 2.76
CA SER A 30 18.03 10.77 2.12
C SER A 30 19.25 11.48 2.68
N SER A 31 19.13 12.68 3.26
CA SER A 31 20.22 13.40 3.91
C SER A 31 20.49 12.94 5.36
N HIS A 32 19.64 12.11 5.95
CA HIS A 32 19.80 11.69 7.33
C HIS A 32 20.86 10.60 7.47
N ALA A 33 21.91 10.85 8.27
CA ALA A 33 23.10 9.98 8.40
C ALA A 33 22.81 8.52 8.87
N MET A 34 21.61 8.26 9.44
CA MET A 34 21.19 6.92 9.87
C MET A 34 20.15 6.30 8.93
N MET A 35 19.96 6.85 7.74
CA MET A 35 19.09 6.31 6.69
C MET A 35 19.94 6.03 5.44
N ASP A 36 19.83 4.82 4.93
CA ASP A 36 20.38 4.41 3.63
C ASP A 36 19.24 4.44 2.62
N ALA A 37 19.11 5.58 1.93
CA ALA A 37 17.96 5.88 1.08
C ALA A 37 18.12 5.28 -0.31
N HIS A 38 17.12 4.50 -0.71
CA HIS A 38 17.01 3.89 -2.03
C HIS A 38 15.74 4.40 -2.72
N PHE A 39 15.89 5.02 -3.88
CA PHE A 39 14.72 5.52 -4.61
C PHE A 39 14.02 4.39 -5.36
N MET A 40 12.71 4.27 -5.08
CA MET A 40 11.85 3.30 -5.75
C MET A 40 11.64 3.69 -7.21
N THR A 41 11.59 2.69 -8.06
CA THR A 41 11.25 2.82 -9.47
C THR A 41 10.23 1.78 -9.88
N ASP A 42 9.48 2.07 -10.94
CA ASP A 42 8.52 1.12 -11.48
C ASP A 42 9.18 -0.20 -11.89
N GLY A 43 8.58 -1.31 -11.42
CA GLY A 43 9.09 -2.66 -11.67
C GLY A 43 10.32 -3.05 -10.84
N MET A 44 10.79 -2.19 -9.92
CA MET A 44 11.90 -2.51 -9.02
C MET A 44 11.59 -3.76 -8.20
N ARG A 45 12.62 -4.61 -8.02
CA ARG A 45 12.56 -5.81 -7.18
C ARG A 45 13.78 -5.85 -6.27
N ILE A 46 13.56 -6.24 -5.02
CA ILE A 46 14.61 -6.36 -4.01
C ILE A 46 14.40 -7.61 -3.15
N GLN A 47 15.47 -8.03 -2.48
CA GLN A 47 15.40 -8.98 -1.36
C GLN A 47 15.51 -8.21 -0.04
N LEU A 48 14.53 -8.35 0.83
CA LEU A 48 14.49 -7.66 2.11
C LEU A 48 14.09 -8.62 3.22
N PHE A 49 14.99 -8.86 4.17
CA PHE A 49 14.76 -9.76 5.32
C PHE A 49 14.28 -11.17 4.94
N GLY A 50 14.74 -11.70 3.81
CA GLY A 50 14.35 -13.02 3.31
C GLY A 50 13.03 -13.05 2.55
N MET A 51 12.45 -11.89 2.26
CA MET A 51 11.27 -11.73 1.40
C MET A 51 11.68 -11.18 0.04
N ASP A 52 11.02 -11.62 -1.02
CA ASP A 52 11.01 -10.95 -2.31
C ASP A 52 10.03 -9.78 -2.26
N VAL A 53 10.49 -8.58 -2.59
CA VAL A 53 9.65 -7.38 -2.61
C VAL A 53 9.68 -6.77 -4.01
N ALA A 54 8.50 -6.52 -4.58
CA ALA A 54 8.34 -5.84 -5.85
C ALA A 54 7.54 -4.54 -5.68
N PHE A 55 7.87 -3.54 -6.51
CA PHE A 55 7.21 -2.24 -6.53
C PHE A 55 6.58 -2.00 -7.88
N ALA A 56 5.38 -1.44 -7.90
CA ALA A 56 4.73 -0.98 -9.12
C ALA A 56 4.20 0.44 -8.88
N GLU A 57 4.61 1.37 -9.73
CA GLU A 57 4.13 2.74 -9.67
C GLU A 57 2.63 2.80 -10.01
N MET A 58 1.87 3.49 -9.16
CA MET A 58 0.42 3.64 -9.29
C MET A 58 0.06 5.07 -9.70
N PRO A 59 -1.00 5.26 -10.51
CA PRO A 59 -1.41 6.59 -10.92
C PRO A 59 -2.02 7.35 -9.76
N HIS A 60 -1.30 8.35 -9.32
CA HIS A 60 -1.67 9.26 -8.25
C HIS A 60 -1.00 10.63 -8.48
N PRO A 61 -1.53 11.78 -7.99
CA PRO A 61 -0.93 13.11 -8.19
C PRO A 61 0.50 13.26 -7.69
N VAL A 62 0.86 12.53 -6.64
CA VAL A 62 2.25 12.37 -6.19
C VAL A 62 2.68 10.92 -6.40
N PRO A 63 3.98 10.64 -6.59
CA PRO A 63 4.45 9.27 -6.81
C PRO A 63 3.99 8.34 -5.69
N SER A 64 3.26 7.31 -6.08
CA SER A 64 2.75 6.26 -5.21
C SER A 64 3.11 4.89 -5.77
N PHE A 65 3.37 3.93 -4.88
CA PHE A 65 3.79 2.59 -5.27
C PHE A 65 2.96 1.54 -4.55
N ALA A 66 2.40 0.62 -5.31
CA ALA A 66 1.97 -0.65 -4.75
C ALA A 66 3.19 -1.51 -4.44
N MET A 67 3.07 -2.31 -3.39
CA MET A 67 4.13 -3.21 -2.93
C MET A 67 3.61 -4.64 -2.85
N LEU A 68 4.35 -5.57 -3.42
CA LEU A 68 4.14 -7.00 -3.29
C LEU A 68 5.25 -7.59 -2.42
N PHE A 69 4.89 -8.35 -1.42
CA PHE A 69 5.78 -9.10 -0.55
C PHE A 69 5.53 -10.59 -0.73
N GLU A 70 6.58 -11.36 -1.04
CA GLU A 70 6.49 -12.81 -1.19
C GLU A 70 7.47 -13.49 -0.23
N SER A 71 6.96 -14.43 0.57
CA SER A 71 7.78 -15.27 1.44
C SER A 71 7.04 -16.58 1.77
N GLY A 72 7.74 -17.70 1.81
CA GLY A 72 7.15 -19.00 2.15
C GLY A 72 6.01 -19.45 1.23
N GLY A 73 5.97 -18.97 -0.02
CA GLY A 73 4.88 -19.23 -0.97
C GLY A 73 3.59 -18.43 -0.70
N ARG A 74 3.65 -17.44 0.18
CA ARG A 74 2.55 -16.49 0.48
C ARG A 74 2.81 -15.14 -0.14
N LYS A 75 1.73 -14.47 -0.54
CA LYS A 75 1.74 -13.17 -1.20
C LYS A 75 0.89 -12.15 -0.45
N LEU A 76 1.50 -11.04 -0.05
CA LEU A 76 0.83 -9.86 0.47
C LEU A 76 0.98 -8.71 -0.56
N VAL A 77 -0.11 -8.05 -0.88
CA VAL A 77 -0.08 -6.81 -1.67
C VAL A 77 -0.62 -5.64 -0.85
N TYR A 78 0.11 -4.52 -0.83
CA TYR A 78 -0.35 -3.22 -0.36
C TYR A 78 -0.52 -2.30 -1.57
N SER A 79 -1.69 -1.67 -1.71
CA SER A 79 -2.01 -0.90 -2.92
C SER A 79 -1.22 0.41 -3.06
N GLY A 80 -0.79 1.01 -1.95
CA GLY A 80 -0.52 2.46 -1.95
C GLY A 80 -1.78 3.24 -2.33
N ASP A 81 -1.64 4.54 -2.51
CA ASP A 81 -2.72 5.39 -3.00
C ASP A 81 -2.80 5.28 -4.51
N THR A 82 -3.98 5.05 -5.06
CA THR A 82 -4.14 4.81 -6.51
C THR A 82 -5.54 5.16 -7.01
N ARG A 83 -5.62 5.62 -8.24
CA ARG A 83 -6.87 5.57 -8.98
C ARG A 83 -7.03 4.23 -9.70
N ASP A 84 -8.26 3.89 -10.05
CA ASP A 84 -8.55 2.70 -10.85
C ASP A 84 -7.96 2.81 -12.26
N ASN A 85 -7.09 1.86 -12.62
CA ASN A 85 -6.43 1.81 -13.93
C ASN A 85 -6.20 0.37 -14.43
N GLY A 86 -6.74 -0.63 -13.75
CA GLY A 86 -6.54 -2.05 -14.06
C GLY A 86 -5.18 -2.62 -13.65
N ARG A 87 -4.12 -1.80 -13.54
CA ARG A 87 -2.76 -2.26 -13.23
C ARG A 87 -2.66 -2.95 -11.88
N ILE A 88 -3.37 -2.41 -10.87
CA ILE A 88 -3.39 -2.99 -9.52
C ILE A 88 -4.01 -4.39 -9.51
N ILE A 89 -4.96 -4.67 -10.43
CA ILE A 89 -5.59 -5.99 -10.58
C ILE A 89 -4.54 -7.02 -10.99
N ASP A 90 -3.77 -6.70 -12.05
CA ASP A 90 -2.71 -7.59 -12.55
C ASP A 90 -1.62 -7.78 -11.49
N PHE A 91 -1.21 -6.69 -10.82
CA PHE A 91 -0.17 -6.71 -9.80
C PHE A 91 -0.55 -7.53 -8.57
N ALA A 92 -1.84 -7.49 -8.17
CA ALA A 92 -2.37 -8.21 -7.02
C ALA A 92 -2.86 -9.63 -7.36
N SER A 93 -2.72 -10.06 -8.61
CA SER A 93 -3.30 -11.34 -9.08
C SER A 93 -2.94 -12.52 -8.20
N GLY A 94 -3.96 -13.16 -7.63
CA GLY A 94 -3.86 -14.34 -6.79
C GLY A 94 -3.17 -14.13 -5.44
N ALA A 95 -3.09 -12.91 -4.93
CA ALA A 95 -2.51 -12.63 -3.62
C ALA A 95 -3.30 -13.33 -2.50
N ASP A 96 -2.59 -13.80 -1.46
CA ASP A 96 -3.22 -14.38 -0.27
C ASP A 96 -3.89 -13.30 0.58
N LEU A 97 -3.27 -12.12 0.66
CA LEU A 97 -3.81 -10.94 1.35
C LEU A 97 -3.57 -9.69 0.52
N MET A 98 -4.60 -8.87 0.38
CA MET A 98 -4.50 -7.51 -0.16
C MET A 98 -4.92 -6.50 0.89
N VAL A 99 -4.09 -5.48 1.10
CA VAL A 99 -4.43 -4.27 1.82
C VAL A 99 -4.68 -3.18 0.78
N MET A 100 -5.94 -2.75 0.66
CA MET A 100 -6.40 -1.85 -0.39
C MET A 100 -6.94 -0.55 0.18
N GLU A 101 -6.57 0.58 -0.42
CA GLU A 101 -7.22 1.85 -0.11
C GLU A 101 -8.68 1.85 -0.52
N ALA A 102 -9.52 2.65 0.16
CA ALA A 102 -10.90 2.94 -0.21
C ALA A 102 -11.26 4.34 0.29
N ALA A 103 -10.61 5.35 -0.28
CA ALA A 103 -10.71 6.71 0.25
C ALA A 103 -12.08 7.36 0.01
N LEU A 104 -12.82 6.94 -1.04
CA LEU A 104 -14.05 7.60 -1.46
C LEU A 104 -15.26 6.67 -1.40
N LEU A 105 -16.44 7.21 -1.10
CA LEU A 105 -17.69 6.56 -1.48
C LEU A 105 -17.94 6.74 -2.99
N GLU A 106 -18.62 5.78 -3.63
CA GLU A 106 -18.87 5.81 -5.07
C GLU A 106 -19.60 7.08 -5.53
N LYS A 107 -20.52 7.60 -4.71
CA LYS A 107 -21.25 8.85 -5.00
C LYS A 107 -20.34 10.08 -5.11
N ASP A 108 -19.17 10.07 -4.47
CA ASP A 108 -18.22 11.19 -4.42
C ASP A 108 -17.07 11.02 -5.41
N LYS A 109 -17.03 9.91 -6.14
CA LYS A 109 -16.07 9.63 -7.17
C LYS A 109 -16.23 10.57 -8.36
N SER A 110 -15.15 11.18 -8.82
CA SER A 110 -15.12 11.99 -10.03
C SER A 110 -14.17 11.36 -11.08
N PRO A 111 -14.29 11.73 -12.37
CA PRO A 111 -13.34 11.25 -13.40
C PRO A 111 -11.89 11.61 -13.14
N THR A 112 -11.63 12.63 -12.32
CA THR A 112 -10.30 13.11 -11.95
C THR A 112 -9.90 12.71 -10.52
N ALA A 113 -10.70 11.85 -9.84
CA ALA A 113 -10.38 11.40 -8.49
C ALA A 113 -8.99 10.77 -8.43
N ALA A 114 -8.24 11.12 -7.40
CA ALA A 114 -6.90 10.58 -7.16
C ALA A 114 -6.93 9.15 -6.59
N HIS A 115 -8.04 8.78 -5.98
CA HIS A 115 -8.24 7.54 -5.23
C HIS A 115 -9.37 6.69 -5.80
N VAL A 116 -9.37 5.41 -5.47
CA VAL A 116 -10.47 4.51 -5.77
C VAL A 116 -11.64 4.74 -4.80
N SER A 117 -12.85 4.39 -5.27
CA SER A 117 -14.00 4.30 -4.38
C SER A 117 -14.01 2.97 -3.62
N ALA A 118 -14.79 2.91 -2.55
CA ALA A 118 -15.06 1.70 -1.80
C ALA A 118 -15.61 0.58 -2.70
N LYS A 119 -16.50 0.93 -3.63
CA LYS A 119 -17.04 -0.01 -4.62
C LYS A 119 -15.95 -0.54 -5.57
N ASP A 120 -15.03 0.33 -6.03
CA ASP A 120 -13.89 -0.09 -6.84
C ASP A 120 -12.96 -1.02 -6.07
N ALA A 121 -12.67 -0.73 -4.80
CA ALA A 121 -11.79 -1.55 -3.97
C ALA A 121 -12.30 -3.00 -3.88
N GLY A 122 -13.59 -3.19 -3.63
CA GLY A 122 -14.21 -4.51 -3.62
C GLY A 122 -14.17 -5.20 -4.99
N ARG A 123 -14.44 -4.47 -6.07
CA ARG A 123 -14.37 -4.97 -7.44
C ARG A 123 -12.94 -5.40 -7.83
N ILE A 124 -11.95 -4.55 -7.58
CA ILE A 124 -10.53 -4.80 -7.86
C ILE A 124 -10.07 -6.07 -7.16
N ALA A 125 -10.35 -6.22 -5.87
CA ALA A 125 -9.95 -7.40 -5.11
C ALA A 125 -10.58 -8.69 -5.66
N LYS A 126 -11.86 -8.63 -6.05
CA LYS A 126 -12.56 -9.75 -6.70
C LYS A 126 -11.94 -10.10 -8.04
N GLU A 127 -11.70 -9.13 -8.91
CA GLU A 127 -11.12 -9.33 -10.24
C GLU A 127 -9.68 -9.84 -10.17
N ALA A 128 -8.89 -9.37 -9.20
CA ALA A 128 -7.54 -9.88 -8.92
C ALA A 128 -7.55 -11.30 -8.33
N GLY A 129 -8.68 -11.79 -7.86
CA GLY A 129 -8.80 -13.12 -7.26
C GLY A 129 -8.04 -13.27 -5.94
N VAL A 130 -7.95 -12.19 -5.16
CA VAL A 130 -7.28 -12.23 -3.86
C VAL A 130 -8.08 -13.09 -2.88
N ARG A 131 -7.40 -13.74 -1.94
CA ARG A 131 -8.06 -14.63 -0.98
C ARG A 131 -8.67 -13.89 0.21
N ARG A 132 -8.04 -12.79 0.63
CA ARG A 132 -8.48 -11.95 1.74
C ARG A 132 -8.25 -10.49 1.42
N LEU A 133 -9.23 -9.64 1.73
CA LEU A 133 -9.17 -8.20 1.53
C LEU A 133 -9.27 -7.47 2.86
N LEU A 134 -8.26 -6.67 3.17
CA LEU A 134 -8.29 -5.65 4.22
C LEU A 134 -8.42 -4.28 3.57
N VAL A 135 -9.27 -3.43 4.13
CA VAL A 135 -9.54 -2.08 3.63
C VAL A 135 -8.93 -1.03 4.55
N THR A 136 -8.32 -0.02 3.97
CA THR A 136 -7.64 1.07 4.69
C THR A 136 -7.86 2.42 4.00
N HIS A 137 -7.24 3.48 4.52
CA HIS A 137 -7.18 4.81 3.91
C HIS A 137 -8.56 5.44 3.66
N LEU A 138 -9.48 5.33 4.63
CA LEU A 138 -10.77 6.00 4.58
C LEU A 138 -10.61 7.48 4.91
N LEU A 139 -11.30 8.34 4.17
CA LEU A 139 -11.39 9.73 4.56
C LEU A 139 -12.18 9.89 5.87
N PRO A 140 -11.73 10.75 6.80
CA PRO A 140 -12.29 10.83 8.15
C PRO A 140 -13.75 11.33 8.21
N GLU A 141 -14.25 11.93 7.15
CA GLU A 141 -15.64 12.36 7.01
C GLU A 141 -16.64 11.23 6.74
N TYR A 142 -16.16 10.04 6.34
CA TYR A 142 -17.03 8.91 6.05
C TYR A 142 -17.26 8.03 7.26
N ASN A 143 -18.50 7.52 7.38
CA ASN A 143 -18.78 6.44 8.30
C ASN A 143 -18.13 5.14 7.78
N PRO A 144 -17.30 4.46 8.57
CA PRO A 144 -16.69 3.19 8.16
C PRO A 144 -17.66 2.12 7.68
N GLU A 145 -18.86 2.06 8.28
CA GLU A 145 -19.89 1.08 7.88
C GLU A 145 -20.44 1.36 6.47
N ASP A 146 -20.55 2.63 6.06
CA ASP A 146 -20.99 2.99 4.71
C ASP A 146 -19.92 2.57 3.68
N VAL A 147 -18.65 2.83 3.96
CA VAL A 147 -17.54 2.41 3.12
C VAL A 147 -17.47 0.89 2.99
N MET A 148 -17.55 0.18 4.12
CA MET A 148 -17.55 -1.29 4.11
C MET A 148 -18.79 -1.87 3.45
N GLY A 149 -19.93 -1.18 3.52
CA GLY A 149 -21.15 -1.54 2.79
C GLY A 149 -20.90 -1.61 1.29
N GLU A 150 -20.30 -0.56 0.70
CA GLU A 150 -19.98 -0.54 -0.74
C GLU A 150 -18.92 -1.57 -1.14
N VAL A 151 -17.85 -1.74 -0.33
CA VAL A 151 -16.81 -2.76 -0.59
C VAL A 151 -17.44 -4.15 -0.65
N ARG A 152 -18.31 -4.46 0.31
CA ARG A 152 -18.94 -5.77 0.47
C ARG A 152 -19.96 -6.11 -0.62
N GLU A 153 -20.42 -5.14 -1.40
CA GLU A 153 -21.24 -5.43 -2.60
C GLU A 153 -20.53 -6.41 -3.56
N SER A 154 -19.22 -6.26 -3.73
CA SER A 154 -18.40 -7.10 -4.63
C SER A 154 -17.54 -8.11 -3.90
N TYR A 155 -17.11 -7.82 -2.67
CA TYR A 155 -16.25 -8.67 -1.85
C TYR A 155 -16.83 -8.83 -0.42
N PRO A 156 -17.83 -9.73 -0.23
CA PRO A 156 -18.60 -9.82 1.02
C PRO A 156 -17.79 -10.11 2.29
N SER A 157 -16.63 -10.76 2.17
CA SER A 157 -15.73 -11.10 3.29
C SER A 157 -14.68 -10.03 3.58
N ALA A 158 -14.79 -8.83 3.00
CA ALA A 158 -13.86 -7.75 3.27
C ALA A 158 -13.90 -7.31 4.74
N GLU A 159 -12.73 -7.03 5.28
CA GLU A 159 -12.53 -6.56 6.65
C GLU A 159 -11.88 -5.17 6.65
N MET A 160 -12.26 -4.34 7.62
CA MET A 160 -11.56 -3.08 7.88
C MET A 160 -10.26 -3.40 8.63
N ILE A 161 -9.16 -2.79 8.23
CA ILE A 161 -7.90 -2.90 8.99
C ILE A 161 -8.05 -2.11 10.31
N GLU A 162 -7.56 -2.69 11.40
CA GLU A 162 -7.56 -2.05 12.72
C GLU A 162 -6.13 -1.76 13.15
N GLU A 163 -5.89 -0.54 13.63
CA GLU A 163 -4.58 -0.15 14.15
C GLU A 163 -4.19 -1.00 15.36
N GLY A 164 -2.93 -1.45 15.38
CA GLY A 164 -2.39 -2.27 16.46
C GLY A 164 -2.74 -3.75 16.38
N GLN A 165 -3.54 -4.18 15.41
CA GLN A 165 -3.82 -5.60 15.17
C GLN A 165 -2.75 -6.25 14.28
N SER A 166 -2.58 -7.56 14.44
CA SER A 166 -1.72 -8.38 13.59
C SER A 166 -2.59 -9.27 12.70
N TYR A 167 -2.20 -9.38 11.43
CA TYR A 167 -2.90 -10.17 10.43
C TYR A 167 -1.95 -11.20 9.85
N GLU A 168 -2.39 -12.45 9.78
CA GLU A 168 -1.64 -13.52 9.12
C GLU A 168 -1.95 -13.56 7.61
N VAL A 169 -0.92 -13.90 6.82
CA VAL A 169 -0.99 -14.04 5.36
C VAL A 169 -1.01 -15.51 4.96
#